data_a11208490019dcb5f932eb29ca716849
#
_entry.id   a11208490019dcb5f932eb29ca716849
#
_cell.length_a   1.000
_cell.length_b   1.000
_cell.length_c   1.000
_cell.angle_alpha   90.00
_cell.angle_beta   90.00
_cell.angle_gamma   90.00
#
_symmetry.space_group_name_H-M   'P 1'
#
loop_
_entity.id
_entity.type
_entity.pdbx_description
1 polymer ?
#
loop_
_entity_poly.entity_id
_entity_poly.type
_entity_poly.pdbx_seq_one_letter_code
_entity_poly.pdbx_strand_id
1 'polypeptide(L)'
;DFDRDGDLDVAVASMEEPYKLYRNDLADGTAVTIRLHGHSKNPWAIGATVRVTTGLGNHWRTLTSSQGYASSNSPVLHFGLGKSKKITEIQVNWSDGKTDKFNNMPVNAHLHLYESGEKDLPIIKRSHSPTLFLEDNRLSSIRHQENLVDDFTLQPLLPYRLSRLGPGMSWGDVDNDGDLDLFFGQSRASGSELYLQDSEGSFVKKEQKYFSDSQLIPFKDMGSLFFDADSDGDLDLYVASGGYDPGVRSLYLRDRLF
;
A
#
# COMPACT_ATOMS: atom_id res chain seq x y z
N ASP A 1 2.11 8.78 0.53
CA ASP A 1 2.49 9.93 -0.33
C ASP A 1 1.56 9.88 -1.54
N PHE A 2 0.25 10.15 -1.31
CA PHE A 2 -0.76 10.04 -2.36
C PHE A 2 -0.83 11.30 -3.25
N ASP A 3 -0.36 12.45 -2.76
CA ASP A 3 -0.28 13.70 -3.55
C ASP A 3 1.13 13.94 -4.13
N ARG A 4 2.03 12.97 -3.96
CA ARG A 4 3.40 12.95 -4.49
C ARG A 4 4.27 14.15 -4.09
N ASP A 5 3.96 14.77 -2.98
CA ASP A 5 4.79 15.83 -2.42
C ASP A 5 6.02 15.28 -1.69
N GLY A 6 6.01 13.98 -1.41
CA GLY A 6 7.09 13.17 -0.87
C GLY A 6 7.09 13.04 0.63
N ASP A 7 6.06 13.46 1.30
CA ASP A 7 5.82 13.17 2.69
C ASP A 7 4.91 11.93 2.79
N LEU A 8 4.98 11.20 3.90
CA LEU A 8 4.10 10.06 4.11
C LEU A 8 2.76 10.52 4.64
N ASP A 9 1.70 10.13 3.95
CA ASP A 9 0.31 10.35 4.35
C ASP A 9 -0.22 9.17 5.14
N VAL A 10 -1.35 9.35 5.80
CA VAL A 10 -1.97 8.31 6.62
C VAL A 10 -3.41 8.07 6.19
N ALA A 11 -3.71 6.85 5.75
CA ALA A 11 -5.08 6.39 5.58
C ALA A 11 -5.47 5.52 6.78
N VAL A 12 -6.61 5.82 7.39
CA VAL A 12 -7.12 5.11 8.57
C VAL A 12 -8.45 4.47 8.24
N ALA A 13 -8.48 3.14 8.34
CA ALA A 13 -9.72 2.38 8.30
C ALA A 13 -10.22 2.17 9.74
N SER A 14 -11.45 2.56 10.01
CA SER A 14 -12.11 2.36 11.29
C SER A 14 -13.30 1.43 11.14
N MET A 15 -13.57 0.62 12.15
CA MET A 15 -14.82 -0.13 12.20
C MET A 15 -15.97 0.83 12.53
N GLU A 16 -17.04 0.77 11.73
CA GLU A 16 -18.30 1.52 11.96
C GLU A 16 -18.16 3.06 11.78
N GLU A 17 -16.97 3.58 11.37
CA GLU A 17 -16.78 4.99 11.06
C GLU A 17 -16.32 5.20 9.61
N PRO A 18 -16.52 6.39 9.01
CA PRO A 18 -15.93 6.72 7.73
C PRO A 18 -14.40 6.60 7.77
N TYR A 19 -13.82 6.19 6.65
CA TYR A 19 -12.37 6.23 6.50
C TYR A 19 -11.87 7.66 6.51
N LYS A 20 -10.64 7.80 7.01
CA LYS A 20 -10.00 9.10 7.11
C LYS A 20 -8.68 9.04 6.36
N LEU A 21 -8.47 10.01 5.51
CA LEU A 21 -7.21 10.26 4.85
C LEU A 21 -6.62 11.54 5.46
N TYR A 22 -5.41 11.44 5.98
CA TYR A 22 -4.68 12.57 6.55
C TYR A 22 -3.51 12.88 5.64
N ARG A 23 -3.53 14.03 5.03
CA ARG A 23 -2.42 14.55 4.27
C ARG A 23 -1.38 15.17 5.20
N ASN A 24 -0.12 14.86 4.94
CA ASN A 24 1.01 15.42 5.67
C ASN A 24 1.64 16.53 4.82
N ASP A 25 1.56 17.75 5.30
CA ASP A 25 2.17 18.92 4.65
C ASP A 25 3.38 19.45 5.47
N LEU A 26 4.07 18.61 6.25
CA LEU A 26 5.23 18.99 7.05
C LEU A 26 6.46 19.23 6.18
N ALA A 27 6.72 20.49 5.86
CA ALA A 27 7.77 20.94 4.95
C ALA A 27 9.18 21.08 5.55
N ASP A 28 9.47 20.55 6.75
CA ASP A 28 10.70 20.93 7.50
C ASP A 28 11.91 20.04 7.18
N GLY A 29 11.73 18.98 6.40
CA GLY A 29 12.77 18.01 6.09
C GLY A 29 12.99 17.81 4.59
N THR A 30 14.04 17.05 4.28
CA THR A 30 14.22 16.46 2.96
C THR A 30 13.91 14.98 3.02
N ALA A 31 13.44 14.44 1.93
CA ALA A 31 13.21 13.00 1.82
C ALA A 31 13.55 12.50 0.42
N VAL A 32 13.54 11.20 0.23
CA VAL A 32 13.65 10.56 -1.07
C VAL A 32 12.71 9.33 -1.08
N THR A 33 12.04 9.14 -2.18
CA THR A 33 11.32 7.90 -2.45
C THR A 33 12.08 7.09 -3.48
N ILE A 34 12.11 5.76 -3.31
CA ILE A 34 12.88 4.85 -4.15
C ILE A 34 11.96 3.72 -4.58
N ARG A 35 11.74 3.60 -5.88
CA ARG A 35 11.14 2.44 -6.51
C ARG A 35 12.25 1.58 -7.08
N LEU A 36 12.26 0.30 -6.72
CA LEU A 36 13.23 -0.66 -7.23
C LEU A 36 12.62 -1.44 -8.39
N HIS A 37 13.45 -1.71 -9.39
CA HIS A 37 13.13 -2.55 -10.54
C HIS A 37 14.13 -3.69 -10.60
N GLY A 38 13.68 -4.87 -10.26
CA GLY A 38 14.49 -6.10 -10.30
C GLY A 38 14.38 -6.83 -11.62
N HIS A 39 15.03 -7.98 -11.72
CA HIS A 39 14.97 -8.85 -12.90
C HIS A 39 13.72 -9.75 -12.92
N SER A 40 13.48 -10.38 -14.06
CA SER A 40 12.30 -11.12 -14.48
C SER A 40 11.63 -12.07 -13.48
N LYS A 41 12.35 -12.56 -12.46
CA LYS A 41 11.78 -13.43 -11.42
C LYS A 41 11.30 -12.68 -10.18
N ASN A 42 11.69 -11.43 -10.03
CA ASN A 42 11.29 -10.54 -8.95
C ASN A 42 11.31 -9.09 -9.44
N PRO A 43 10.47 -8.73 -10.39
CA PRO A 43 10.47 -7.40 -11.00
C PRO A 43 10.25 -6.27 -9.98
N TRP A 44 9.52 -6.54 -8.92
CA TRP A 44 9.26 -5.59 -7.83
C TRP A 44 10.35 -5.54 -6.78
N ALA A 45 11.43 -6.33 -6.93
CA ALA A 45 12.55 -6.39 -6.00
C ALA A 45 12.16 -6.65 -4.53
N ILE A 46 11.09 -7.40 -4.28
CA ILE A 46 10.65 -7.75 -2.93
C ILE A 46 11.80 -8.48 -2.19
N GLY A 47 12.06 -8.09 -0.94
CA GLY A 47 13.17 -8.59 -0.14
C GLY A 47 14.48 -7.83 -0.31
N ALA A 48 14.58 -6.93 -1.28
CA ALA A 48 15.77 -6.08 -1.42
C ALA A 48 15.89 -5.13 -0.22
N THR A 49 17.13 -4.85 0.18
CA THR A 49 17.44 -3.92 1.26
C THR A 49 18.19 -2.71 0.71
N VAL A 50 17.70 -1.52 1.03
CA VAL A 50 18.30 -0.26 0.60
C VAL A 50 18.93 0.47 1.79
N ARG A 51 20.16 0.89 1.61
CA ARG A 51 20.84 1.82 2.53
C ARG A 51 21.03 3.16 1.84
N VAL A 52 20.55 4.22 2.46
CA VAL A 52 20.77 5.59 2.05
C VAL A 52 21.75 6.24 3.01
N THR A 53 22.87 6.71 2.51
CA THR A 53 23.95 7.37 3.27
C THR A 53 23.91 8.88 3.01
N THR A 54 23.87 9.67 4.08
CA THR A 54 23.92 11.13 4.06
C THR A 54 25.00 11.63 5.00
N GLY A 55 25.24 12.94 5.02
CA GLY A 55 26.14 13.57 6.01
C GLY A 55 25.65 13.45 7.46
N LEU A 56 24.36 13.08 7.68
CA LEU A 56 23.76 12.92 9.02
C LEU A 56 23.70 11.45 9.46
N GLY A 57 24.07 10.51 8.60
CA GLY A 57 24.07 9.08 8.95
C GLY A 57 23.52 8.17 7.85
N ASN A 58 23.30 6.92 8.24
CA ASN A 58 22.78 5.86 7.38
C ASN A 58 21.33 5.53 7.74
N HIS A 59 20.50 5.38 6.71
CA HIS A 59 19.11 4.97 6.82
C HIS A 59 18.90 3.65 6.07
N TRP A 60 18.17 2.72 6.67
CA TRP A 60 17.93 1.39 6.11
C TRP A 60 16.45 1.13 5.95
N ARG A 61 16.08 0.49 4.85
CA ARG A 61 14.74 -0.05 4.62
C ARG A 61 14.85 -1.36 3.84
N THR A 62 13.96 -2.29 4.14
CA THR A 62 13.77 -3.51 3.35
C THR A 62 12.43 -3.40 2.65
N LEU A 63 12.41 -3.71 1.36
CA LEU A 63 11.17 -3.73 0.59
C LEU A 63 10.40 -5.00 0.92
N THR A 64 9.23 -4.84 1.51
CA THR A 64 8.33 -5.93 1.89
C THR A 64 6.97 -5.72 1.22
N SER A 65 6.31 -6.82 0.89
CA SER A 65 4.99 -6.80 0.26
C SER A 65 3.85 -6.42 1.21
N SER A 66 4.08 -6.47 2.53
CA SER A 66 3.05 -6.22 3.52
C SER A 66 3.64 -5.47 4.72
N GLN A 67 2.97 -4.40 5.13
CA GLN A 67 3.29 -3.63 6.33
C GLN A 67 1.99 -3.21 7.00
N GLY A 68 1.91 -3.45 8.31
CA GLY A 68 0.73 -3.11 9.10
C GLY A 68 -0.29 -4.24 9.20
N TYR A 69 -1.35 -4.00 9.96
CA TYR A 69 -2.42 -4.97 10.18
C TYR A 69 -3.40 -4.96 9.01
N ALA A 70 -3.59 -6.13 8.38
CA ALA A 70 -4.54 -6.37 7.28
C ALA A 70 -4.45 -5.36 6.12
N SER A 71 -3.24 -4.84 5.85
CA SER A 71 -3.00 -3.84 4.81
C SER A 71 -1.63 -4.01 4.16
N SER A 72 -1.49 -3.50 2.94
CA SER A 72 -0.22 -3.41 2.23
C SER A 72 -0.03 -2.00 1.67
N ASN A 73 1.22 -1.62 1.47
CA ASN A 73 1.59 -0.35 0.88
C ASN A 73 2.14 -0.54 -0.54
N SER A 74 2.15 0.53 -1.31
CA SER A 74 2.88 0.56 -2.58
C SER A 74 4.34 0.11 -2.41
N PRO A 75 4.94 -0.62 -3.36
CA PRO A 75 6.32 -1.09 -3.29
C PRO A 75 7.34 0.06 -3.51
N VAL A 76 7.16 1.15 -2.78
CA VAL A 76 8.03 2.32 -2.79
C VAL A 76 8.63 2.52 -1.41
N LEU A 77 9.96 2.66 -1.36
CA LEU A 77 10.67 2.93 -0.11
C LEU A 77 10.78 4.44 0.11
N HIS A 78 10.28 4.91 1.24
CA HIS A 78 10.39 6.30 1.65
C HIS A 78 11.49 6.46 2.70
N PHE A 79 12.37 7.46 2.52
CA PHE A 79 13.42 7.83 3.44
C PHE A 79 13.31 9.29 3.81
N GLY A 80 12.93 9.60 5.04
CA GLY A 80 13.09 10.93 5.62
C GLY A 80 14.56 11.16 5.94
N LEU A 81 15.15 12.24 5.43
CA LEU A 81 16.59 12.54 5.50
C LEU A 81 16.90 13.74 6.41
N GLY A 82 15.89 14.25 7.10
CA GLY A 82 16.01 15.43 7.97
C GLY A 82 16.46 16.66 7.18
N LYS A 83 17.53 17.29 7.62
CA LYS A 83 18.10 18.49 6.96
C LYS A 83 19.26 18.19 5.99
N SER A 84 19.41 16.95 5.56
CA SER A 84 20.46 16.56 4.62
C SER A 84 20.22 17.18 3.25
N LYS A 85 21.24 17.85 2.69
CA LYS A 85 21.13 18.52 1.39
C LYS A 85 21.49 17.63 0.21
N LYS A 86 22.05 16.45 0.46
CA LYS A 86 22.46 15.47 -0.57
C LYS A 86 22.55 14.07 0.00
N ILE A 87 22.35 13.10 -0.87
CA ILE A 87 22.63 11.70 -0.62
C ILE A 87 24.02 11.39 -1.17
N THR A 88 24.89 10.87 -0.32
CA THR A 88 26.27 10.53 -0.71
C THR A 88 26.29 9.22 -1.49
N GLU A 89 25.61 8.21 -0.98
CA GLU A 89 25.53 6.86 -1.58
C GLU A 89 24.15 6.26 -1.30
N ILE A 90 23.59 5.59 -2.29
CA ILE A 90 22.51 4.62 -2.12
C ILE A 90 23.09 3.26 -2.47
N GLN A 91 23.02 2.31 -1.55
CA GLN A 91 23.38 0.92 -1.78
C GLN A 91 22.12 0.07 -1.76
N VAL A 92 21.91 -0.70 -2.82
CA VAL A 92 20.83 -1.67 -2.95
C VAL A 92 21.42 -3.06 -2.88
N ASN A 93 21.00 -3.84 -1.91
CA ASN A 93 21.29 -5.27 -1.84
C ASN A 93 20.05 -6.01 -2.35
N TRP A 94 20.15 -6.56 -3.54
CA TRP A 94 19.05 -7.28 -4.20
C TRP A 94 18.79 -8.64 -3.55
N SER A 95 17.61 -9.18 -3.77
CA SER A 95 17.20 -10.47 -3.19
C SER A 95 17.99 -11.67 -3.71
N ASP A 96 18.66 -11.54 -4.85
CA ASP A 96 19.56 -12.54 -5.43
C ASP A 96 21.00 -12.49 -4.87
N GLY A 97 21.26 -11.56 -3.95
CA GLY A 97 22.57 -11.37 -3.32
C GLY A 97 23.51 -10.38 -4.02
N LYS A 98 23.10 -9.82 -5.15
CA LYS A 98 23.87 -8.75 -5.80
C LYS A 98 23.76 -7.45 -5.04
N THR A 99 24.69 -6.54 -5.30
CA THR A 99 24.73 -5.22 -4.70
C THR A 99 25.06 -4.18 -5.74
N ASP A 100 24.21 -3.15 -5.86
CA ASP A 100 24.46 -1.97 -6.68
C ASP A 100 24.65 -0.73 -5.81
N LYS A 101 25.44 0.24 -6.32
CA LYS A 101 25.72 1.49 -5.65
C LYS A 101 25.50 2.67 -6.58
N PHE A 102 24.76 3.66 -6.07
CA PHE A 102 24.43 4.90 -6.77
C PHE A 102 24.97 6.07 -5.96
N ASN A 103 25.80 6.89 -6.54
CA ASN A 103 26.48 7.97 -5.83
C ASN A 103 25.92 9.34 -6.19
N ASN A 104 25.99 10.29 -5.23
CA ASN A 104 25.63 11.69 -5.42
C ASN A 104 24.19 11.88 -5.92
N MET A 105 23.26 11.16 -5.34
CA MET A 105 21.85 11.24 -5.69
C MET A 105 21.20 12.48 -5.05
N PRO A 106 20.19 13.06 -5.71
CA PRO A 106 19.47 14.21 -5.17
C PRO A 106 18.58 13.83 -3.99
N VAL A 107 18.34 14.78 -3.10
CA VAL A 107 17.23 14.74 -2.13
C VAL A 107 15.97 15.33 -2.75
N ASN A 108 14.82 15.16 -2.12
CA ASN A 108 13.50 15.61 -2.60
C ASN A 108 13.24 15.15 -4.04
N ALA A 109 13.39 13.84 -4.27
CA ALA A 109 13.24 13.22 -5.57
C ALA A 109 12.57 11.85 -5.47
N HIS A 110 11.90 11.44 -6.54
CA HIS A 110 11.46 10.07 -6.75
C HIS A 110 12.48 9.37 -7.65
N LEU A 111 13.11 8.32 -7.12
CA LEU A 111 14.18 7.60 -7.81
C LEU A 111 13.68 6.22 -8.24
N HIS A 112 13.91 5.90 -9.51
CA HIS A 112 13.75 4.54 -10.05
C HIS A 112 15.13 3.92 -10.17
N LEU A 113 15.41 2.86 -9.42
CA LEU A 113 16.70 2.17 -9.42
C LEU A 113 16.53 0.78 -10.01
N TYR A 114 17.30 0.50 -11.04
CA TYR A 114 17.24 -0.76 -11.78
C TYR A 114 18.40 -1.66 -11.34
N GLU A 115 18.11 -2.95 -11.21
CA GLU A 115 19.13 -3.97 -10.97
C GLU A 115 20.11 -3.99 -12.14
N SER A 116 21.42 -4.13 -11.86
CA SER A 116 22.52 -4.12 -12.84
C SER A 116 22.88 -2.74 -13.45
N GLY A 117 22.42 -1.65 -12.88
CA GLY A 117 22.95 -0.31 -13.19
C GLY A 117 22.48 0.29 -14.50
N GLU A 118 21.40 -0.18 -15.12
CA GLU A 118 20.79 0.52 -16.23
C GLU A 118 20.24 1.88 -15.75
N LYS A 119 20.70 2.94 -16.43
CA LYS A 119 20.45 4.31 -16.02
C LYS A 119 19.31 4.89 -16.86
N ASP A 120 18.11 4.89 -16.36
CA ASP A 120 17.17 5.93 -16.73
C ASP A 120 16.45 6.43 -15.48
N LEU A 121 16.86 7.60 -15.03
CA LEU A 121 16.34 8.22 -13.82
C LEU A 121 15.48 9.42 -14.19
N PRO A 122 14.17 9.32 -14.28
CA PRO A 122 13.33 10.50 -14.22
C PRO A 122 13.40 11.09 -12.81
N ILE A 123 13.98 12.27 -12.67
CA ILE A 123 13.99 13.01 -11.41
C ILE A 123 12.81 13.95 -11.41
N ILE A 124 11.79 13.63 -10.63
CA ILE A 124 10.66 14.53 -10.41
C ILE A 124 10.98 15.40 -9.20
N LYS A 125 11.06 16.72 -9.40
CA LYS A 125 11.25 17.68 -8.31
C LYS A 125 9.94 17.92 -7.57
N ARG A 126 9.99 17.94 -6.25
CA ARG A 126 8.86 18.20 -5.36
C ARG A 126 8.54 19.69 -5.27
N SER A 127 7.27 19.98 -5.06
CA SER A 127 6.73 21.27 -4.65
C SER A 127 6.36 21.21 -3.17
N HIS A 128 6.71 22.20 -2.37
CA HIS A 128 6.44 22.25 -0.94
C HIS A 128 5.27 23.17 -0.58
N SER A 129 4.43 22.71 0.29
CA SER A 129 3.45 23.53 1.04
C SER A 129 3.58 23.29 2.56
N PRO A 130 3.57 24.32 3.41
CA PRO A 130 3.86 24.16 4.83
C PRO A 130 2.58 24.03 5.67
N THR A 131 2.10 22.83 5.90
CA THR A 131 1.04 22.58 6.91
C THR A 131 1.19 21.21 7.56
N LEU A 132 0.77 21.10 8.83
CA LEU A 132 0.53 19.85 9.52
C LEU A 132 -0.59 19.05 8.83
N PHE A 133 -0.75 17.77 9.18
CA PHE A 133 -1.80 16.91 8.66
C PHE A 133 -3.15 17.61 8.58
N LEU A 134 -3.74 17.63 7.41
CA LEU A 134 -5.12 18.07 7.17
C LEU A 134 -6.00 16.85 6.96
N GLU A 135 -7.23 16.92 7.44
CA GLU A 135 -8.24 15.90 7.15
C GLU A 135 -8.64 16.03 5.67
N ASP A 136 -8.44 14.95 4.91
CA ASP A 136 -8.86 14.87 3.52
C ASP A 136 -10.15 14.05 3.42
N ASN A 137 -11.17 14.64 2.81
CA ASN A 137 -12.50 14.04 2.71
C ASN A 137 -12.71 13.18 1.44
N ARG A 138 -11.70 12.98 0.61
CA ARG A 138 -11.83 12.24 -0.65
C ARG A 138 -12.32 10.81 -0.48
N LEU A 139 -11.99 10.17 0.66
CA LEU A 139 -12.46 8.83 1.02
C LEU A 139 -13.63 8.83 2.00
N SER A 140 -14.19 9.99 2.35
CA SER A 140 -15.22 10.09 3.40
C SER A 140 -16.55 9.40 3.06
N SER A 141 -16.81 9.11 1.79
CA SER A 141 -17.98 8.35 1.32
C SER A 141 -17.79 6.83 1.44
N ILE A 142 -16.57 6.35 1.61
CA ILE A 142 -16.25 4.93 1.71
C ILE A 142 -16.43 4.49 3.16
N ARG A 143 -17.29 3.51 3.38
CA ARG A 143 -17.61 3.00 4.72
C ARG A 143 -17.56 1.49 4.74
N HIS A 144 -16.84 0.95 5.69
CA HIS A 144 -16.93 -0.47 5.99
C HIS A 144 -18.24 -0.77 6.70
N GLN A 145 -18.94 -1.81 6.23
CA GLN A 145 -20.14 -2.34 6.87
C GLN A 145 -19.83 -3.73 7.42
N GLU A 146 -19.87 -3.87 8.73
CA GLU A 146 -19.61 -5.14 9.39
C GLU A 146 -20.91 -5.92 9.66
N ASN A 147 -20.81 -7.25 9.64
CA ASN A 147 -21.91 -8.10 10.07
C ASN A 147 -22.11 -8.02 11.58
N LEU A 148 -23.36 -7.95 12.01
CA LEU A 148 -23.70 -7.97 13.43
C LEU A 148 -23.64 -9.41 13.95
N VAL A 149 -22.45 -9.87 14.30
CA VAL A 149 -22.23 -11.15 14.99
C VAL A 149 -21.77 -10.85 16.41
N ASP A 150 -22.43 -11.50 17.40
CA ASP A 150 -21.98 -11.46 18.76
C ASP A 150 -21.18 -12.72 19.11
N ASP A 151 -19.85 -12.62 19.01
CA ASP A 151 -18.91 -13.69 19.30
C ASP A 151 -19.08 -14.22 20.72
N PHE A 152 -19.39 -13.35 21.67
CA PHE A 152 -19.49 -13.71 23.10
C PHE A 152 -20.73 -14.57 23.41
N THR A 153 -21.78 -14.49 22.59
CA THR A 153 -22.92 -15.41 22.70
C THR A 153 -22.51 -16.84 22.38
N LEU A 154 -21.55 -17.02 21.49
CA LEU A 154 -21.08 -18.32 21.02
C LEU A 154 -19.89 -18.83 21.82
N GLN A 155 -18.98 -17.93 22.18
CA GLN A 155 -17.79 -18.23 22.96
C GLN A 155 -17.57 -17.14 24.01
N PRO A 156 -18.21 -17.25 25.20
CA PRO A 156 -18.20 -16.21 26.22
C PRO A 156 -16.82 -15.88 26.79
N LEU A 157 -15.83 -16.76 26.62
CA LEU A 157 -14.47 -16.59 27.15
C LEU A 157 -13.49 -15.98 26.15
N LEU A 158 -13.93 -15.52 24.99
CA LEU A 158 -13.04 -14.81 24.05
C LEU A 158 -12.53 -13.52 24.68
N PRO A 159 -11.24 -13.19 24.52
CA PRO A 159 -10.67 -11.94 25.03
C PRO A 159 -11.10 -10.71 24.23
N TYR A 160 -11.49 -10.90 22.97
CA TYR A 160 -11.99 -9.86 22.06
C TYR A 160 -12.79 -10.51 20.92
N ARG A 161 -13.52 -9.69 20.17
CA ARG A 161 -14.33 -10.16 19.05
C ARG A 161 -13.45 -10.54 17.87
N LEU A 162 -13.56 -11.79 17.39
CA LEU A 162 -12.85 -12.30 16.21
C LEU A 162 -13.65 -12.11 14.91
N SER A 163 -14.98 -11.95 15.01
CA SER A 163 -15.85 -11.72 13.87
C SER A 163 -15.66 -10.35 13.20
N ARG A 164 -15.01 -9.40 13.88
CA ARG A 164 -14.81 -8.02 13.42
C ARG A 164 -13.36 -7.69 13.10
N LEU A 165 -12.58 -8.69 12.67
CA LEU A 165 -11.23 -8.50 12.17
C LEU A 165 -11.28 -8.19 10.67
N GLY A 166 -10.46 -7.26 10.19
CA GLY A 166 -10.47 -6.72 8.82
C GLY A 166 -11.08 -5.32 8.79
N PRO A 167 -11.35 -4.73 7.64
CA PRO A 167 -11.09 -5.24 6.30
C PRO A 167 -9.64 -5.14 5.86
N GLY A 168 -9.26 -5.93 4.83
CA GLY A 168 -8.01 -5.72 4.08
C GLY A 168 -8.10 -4.46 3.22
N MET A 169 -6.98 -3.75 3.07
CA MET A 169 -6.86 -2.57 2.22
C MET A 169 -5.51 -2.61 1.51
N SER A 170 -5.51 -2.36 0.19
CA SER A 170 -4.28 -2.36 -0.62
C SER A 170 -4.25 -1.17 -1.55
N TRP A 171 -3.05 -0.65 -1.76
CA TRP A 171 -2.78 0.42 -2.71
C TRP A 171 -1.88 -0.12 -3.83
N GLY A 172 -2.20 0.26 -5.08
CA GLY A 172 -1.43 -0.09 -6.26
C GLY A 172 -1.90 0.71 -7.45
N ASP A 173 -1.04 0.92 -8.43
CA ASP A 173 -1.35 1.53 -9.71
C ASP A 173 -1.85 0.42 -10.63
N VAL A 174 -3.18 0.19 -10.66
CA VAL A 174 -3.77 -0.97 -11.35
C VAL A 174 -4.15 -0.68 -12.79
N ASP A 175 -4.13 0.58 -13.22
CA ASP A 175 -4.39 0.95 -14.61
C ASP A 175 -3.15 1.55 -15.31
N ASN A 176 -2.00 1.53 -14.63
CA ASN A 176 -0.69 1.99 -15.12
C ASN A 176 -0.68 3.48 -15.52
N ASP A 177 -1.52 4.30 -14.90
CA ASP A 177 -1.54 5.74 -15.14
C ASP A 177 -0.54 6.50 -14.26
N GLY A 178 0.05 5.82 -13.29
CA GLY A 178 1.07 6.30 -12.36
C GLY A 178 0.49 6.85 -11.06
N ASP A 179 -0.82 6.91 -10.86
CA ASP A 179 -1.47 7.24 -9.60
C ASP A 179 -1.75 5.96 -8.77
N LEU A 180 -2.00 6.09 -7.48
CA LEU A 180 -2.25 4.94 -6.62
C LEU A 180 -3.74 4.73 -6.44
N ASP A 181 -4.22 3.58 -6.86
CA ASP A 181 -5.58 3.11 -6.69
C ASP A 181 -5.77 2.41 -5.36
N LEU A 182 -7.02 2.30 -4.93
CA LEU A 182 -7.39 1.71 -3.65
C LEU A 182 -8.31 0.51 -3.84
N PHE A 183 -7.85 -0.68 -3.47
CA PHE A 183 -8.73 -1.80 -3.19
C PHE A 183 -9.19 -1.75 -1.75
N PHE A 184 -10.48 -1.96 -1.57
CA PHE A 184 -11.13 -1.91 -0.29
C PHE A 184 -11.90 -3.22 -0.04
N GLY A 185 -11.38 -4.03 0.86
CA GLY A 185 -12.02 -5.26 1.31
C GLY A 185 -13.24 -4.98 2.17
N GLN A 186 -14.25 -5.82 2.08
CA GLN A 186 -15.51 -5.68 2.80
C GLN A 186 -15.84 -6.91 3.64
N SER A 187 -16.84 -6.76 4.48
CA SER A 187 -17.47 -7.88 5.15
C SER A 187 -18.45 -8.59 4.21
N ARG A 188 -19.02 -9.70 4.65
CA ARG A 188 -19.95 -10.50 3.88
C ARG A 188 -21.19 -9.79 3.38
N ALA A 189 -21.52 -8.63 3.92
CA ALA A 189 -22.77 -7.96 3.61
C ALA A 189 -22.68 -7.03 2.40
N SER A 190 -21.49 -6.57 2.02
CA SER A 190 -21.37 -5.41 1.13
C SER A 190 -20.51 -5.60 -0.12
N GLY A 191 -19.75 -6.70 -0.22
CA GLY A 191 -18.81 -6.87 -1.34
C GLY A 191 -17.60 -5.92 -1.29
N SER A 192 -16.52 -6.30 -1.96
CA SER A 192 -15.29 -5.51 -2.03
C SER A 192 -15.41 -4.39 -3.08
N GLU A 193 -14.62 -3.36 -2.96
CA GLU A 193 -14.65 -2.20 -3.84
C GLU A 193 -13.25 -1.84 -4.33
N LEU A 194 -13.15 -1.44 -5.59
CA LEU A 194 -11.95 -0.87 -6.20
C LEU A 194 -12.24 0.57 -6.58
N TYR A 195 -11.34 1.46 -6.23
CA TYR A 195 -11.39 2.87 -6.54
C TYR A 195 -10.15 3.26 -7.33
N LEU A 196 -10.33 3.82 -8.52
CA LEU A 196 -9.24 4.40 -9.30
C LEU A 196 -9.07 5.87 -8.91
N GLN A 197 -7.82 6.28 -8.72
CA GLN A 197 -7.48 7.69 -8.53
C GLN A 197 -7.32 8.34 -9.91
N ASP A 198 -7.99 9.46 -10.13
CA ASP A 198 -7.84 10.25 -11.35
C ASP A 198 -6.71 11.29 -11.22
N SER A 199 -6.31 11.89 -12.32
CA SER A 199 -5.25 12.92 -12.39
C SER A 199 -5.52 14.17 -11.54
N GLU A 200 -6.75 14.36 -11.06
CA GLU A 200 -7.13 15.43 -10.13
C GLU A 200 -7.03 14.96 -8.67
N GLY A 201 -6.69 13.70 -8.46
CA GLY A 201 -6.54 13.06 -7.14
C GLY A 201 -7.85 12.59 -6.53
N SER A 202 -8.96 12.55 -7.29
CA SER A 202 -10.24 12.05 -6.81
C SER A 202 -10.34 10.54 -7.01
N PHE A 203 -11.06 9.87 -6.11
CA PHE A 203 -11.26 8.43 -6.17
C PHE A 203 -12.61 8.09 -6.79
N VAL A 204 -12.59 7.38 -7.92
CA VAL A 204 -13.78 6.95 -8.65
C VAL A 204 -13.95 5.44 -8.51
N LYS A 205 -15.11 5.01 -8.01
CA LYS A 205 -15.41 3.58 -7.89
C LYS A 205 -15.42 2.92 -9.26
N LYS A 206 -14.60 1.90 -9.42
CA LYS A 206 -14.57 1.03 -10.60
C LYS A 206 -15.56 -0.11 -10.40
N GLU A 207 -16.59 -0.16 -11.21
CA GLU A 207 -17.51 -1.29 -11.22
C GLU A 207 -16.80 -2.54 -11.74
N GLN A 208 -16.65 -3.54 -10.88
CA GLN A 208 -16.04 -4.81 -11.21
C GLN A 208 -17.05 -5.94 -10.96
N LYS A 209 -17.39 -6.66 -12.01
CA LYS A 209 -18.32 -7.80 -11.94
C LYS A 209 -17.89 -8.82 -10.89
N TYR A 210 -16.59 -9.03 -10.75
CA TYR A 210 -16.03 -9.99 -9.80
C TYR A 210 -16.26 -9.61 -8.34
N PHE A 211 -16.34 -8.32 -8.01
CA PHE A 211 -16.57 -7.87 -6.63
C PHE A 211 -18.06 -7.75 -6.29
N SER A 212 -18.92 -7.57 -7.29
CA SER A 212 -20.37 -7.45 -7.13
C SER A 212 -21.11 -8.78 -7.29
N ASP A 213 -20.43 -9.87 -7.67
CA ASP A 213 -21.06 -11.17 -7.82
C ASP A 213 -21.60 -11.66 -6.47
N SER A 214 -22.88 -11.96 -6.43
CA SER A 214 -23.58 -12.45 -5.23
C SER A 214 -22.98 -13.74 -4.65
N GLN A 215 -22.24 -14.51 -5.46
CA GLN A 215 -21.51 -15.69 -4.99
C GLN A 215 -20.22 -15.34 -4.26
N LEU A 216 -19.65 -14.14 -4.48
CA LEU A 216 -18.43 -13.64 -3.83
C LEU A 216 -18.73 -12.74 -2.63
N ILE A 217 -19.93 -12.21 -2.49
CA ILE A 217 -20.34 -11.37 -1.35
C ILE A 217 -20.19 -12.08 0.02
N PRO A 218 -20.38 -13.41 0.16
CA PRO A 218 -20.20 -14.08 1.45
C PRO A 218 -18.78 -14.14 1.98
N PHE A 219 -17.78 -13.76 1.20
CA PHE A 219 -16.41 -13.71 1.67
C PHE A 219 -16.18 -12.54 2.63
N LYS A 220 -15.26 -12.71 3.56
CA LYS A 220 -14.77 -11.66 4.43
C LYS A 220 -13.29 -11.43 4.11
N ASP A 221 -12.96 -10.22 3.73
CA ASP A 221 -11.62 -9.85 3.30
C ASP A 221 -10.78 -9.41 4.49
N MET A 222 -9.81 -10.24 4.85
CA MET A 222 -8.96 -10.03 6.02
C MET A 222 -7.65 -9.34 5.68
N GLY A 223 -7.15 -9.56 4.48
CA GLY A 223 -5.94 -8.95 3.95
C GLY A 223 -5.98 -8.92 2.44
N SER A 224 -5.21 -8.03 1.86
CA SER A 224 -5.10 -7.92 0.40
C SER A 224 -3.71 -7.47 -0.02
N LEU A 225 -3.33 -7.76 -1.26
CA LEU A 225 -2.05 -7.41 -1.83
C LEU A 225 -2.17 -7.30 -3.34
N PHE A 226 -1.66 -6.21 -3.91
CA PHE A 226 -1.41 -6.10 -5.34
C PHE A 226 0.00 -6.57 -5.68
N PHE A 227 0.14 -7.43 -6.68
CA PHE A 227 1.41 -7.88 -7.21
C PHE A 227 1.19 -8.49 -8.61
N ASP A 228 2.21 -8.56 -9.41
CA ASP A 228 2.20 -9.23 -10.71
C ASP A 228 2.45 -10.73 -10.49
N ALA A 229 1.41 -11.54 -10.55
CA ALA A 229 1.45 -12.96 -10.22
C ALA A 229 1.93 -13.84 -11.37
N ASP A 230 1.67 -13.44 -12.61
CA ASP A 230 2.00 -14.21 -13.82
C ASP A 230 3.11 -13.60 -14.68
N SER A 231 3.63 -12.44 -14.25
CA SER A 231 4.73 -11.71 -14.91
C SER A 231 4.33 -11.12 -16.28
N ASP A 232 3.10 -10.71 -16.43
CA ASP A 232 2.60 -10.06 -17.64
C ASP A 232 2.75 -8.52 -17.59
N GLY A 233 3.08 -7.97 -16.45
CA GLY A 233 3.36 -6.55 -16.21
C GLY A 233 2.19 -5.78 -15.61
N ASP A 234 1.02 -6.39 -15.48
CA ASP A 234 -0.14 -5.80 -14.82
C ASP A 234 -0.18 -6.23 -13.32
N LEU A 235 -0.93 -5.49 -12.51
CA LEU A 235 -1.10 -5.82 -11.10
C LEU A 235 -2.30 -6.74 -10.89
N ASP A 236 -2.03 -7.94 -10.41
CA ASP A 236 -3.03 -8.86 -9.87
C ASP A 236 -3.40 -8.51 -8.43
N LEU A 237 -4.59 -8.89 -8.01
CA LEU A 237 -5.06 -8.71 -6.66
C LEU A 237 -5.24 -10.04 -5.94
N TYR A 238 -4.42 -10.29 -4.93
CA TYR A 238 -4.63 -11.39 -3.99
C TYR A 238 -5.43 -10.90 -2.79
N VAL A 239 -6.49 -11.64 -2.43
CA VAL A 239 -7.34 -11.35 -1.27
C VAL A 239 -7.39 -12.56 -0.35
N ALA A 240 -6.85 -12.40 0.85
CA ALA A 240 -6.94 -13.39 1.91
C ALA A 240 -8.31 -13.31 2.57
N SER A 241 -9.06 -14.40 2.51
CA SER A 241 -10.37 -14.54 3.13
C SER A 241 -10.27 -15.19 4.49
N GLY A 242 -11.09 -14.75 5.45
CA GLY A 242 -10.99 -15.30 6.81
C GLY A 242 -12.07 -14.79 7.75
N GLY A 243 -11.66 -14.69 9.01
CA GLY A 243 -12.54 -14.28 10.11
C GLY A 243 -13.40 -15.43 10.66
N TYR A 244 -13.85 -15.23 11.89
CA TYR A 244 -14.79 -16.15 12.52
C TYR A 244 -16.22 -15.66 12.33
N ASP A 245 -17.08 -16.50 11.77
CA ASP A 245 -18.49 -16.23 11.66
C ASP A 245 -19.27 -17.56 11.70
N PRO A 246 -20.16 -17.74 12.67
CA PRO A 246 -20.90 -19.00 12.83
C PRO A 246 -21.75 -19.34 11.60
N GLY A 247 -21.67 -20.58 11.16
CA GLY A 247 -22.39 -21.07 9.99
C GLY A 247 -21.72 -20.86 8.65
N VAL A 248 -20.47 -20.34 8.65
CA VAL A 248 -19.67 -20.20 7.43
C VAL A 248 -19.31 -21.56 6.84
N ARG A 249 -19.61 -21.75 5.59
CA ARG A 249 -19.09 -22.88 4.83
C ARG A 249 -17.61 -22.66 4.55
N SER A 250 -16.79 -23.71 4.62
CA SER A 250 -15.35 -23.66 4.34
C SER A 250 -14.99 -23.06 2.97
N LEU A 251 -15.91 -23.04 2.04
CA LEU A 251 -15.76 -22.42 0.72
C LEU A 251 -15.51 -20.92 0.80
N TYR A 252 -16.05 -20.22 1.79
CA TYR A 252 -15.91 -18.77 1.97
C TYR A 252 -14.66 -18.35 2.77
N LEU A 253 -13.83 -19.33 3.13
CA LEU A 253 -12.52 -19.12 3.75
C LEU A 253 -11.38 -19.33 2.75
N ARG A 254 -11.67 -19.44 1.46
CA ARG A 254 -10.64 -19.57 0.42
C ARG A 254 -10.16 -18.21 -0.01
N ASP A 255 -8.87 -18.10 -0.14
CA ASP A 255 -8.26 -16.93 -0.75
C ASP A 255 -8.60 -16.84 -2.24
N ARG A 256 -8.49 -15.63 -2.79
CA ARG A 256 -8.86 -15.34 -4.17
C ARG A 256 -7.73 -14.56 -4.83
N LEU A 257 -7.49 -14.85 -6.10
CA LEU A 257 -6.60 -14.12 -6.99
C LEU A 257 -7.44 -13.62 -8.18
N PHE A 258 -7.29 -12.36 -8.53
CA PHE A 258 -7.99 -11.68 -9.60
C PHE A 258 -7.02 -11.05 -10.56
#